data_8852b0e4ae826932e7f9de783c2e05b0
#
_entry.id   8852b0e4ae826932e7f9de783c2e05b0
#
_cell.length_a   1.000
_cell.length_b   1.000
_cell.length_c   1.000
_cell.angle_alpha   90.00
_cell.angle_beta   90.00
_cell.angle_gamma   90.00
#
_symmetry.space_group_name_H-M   'P 1'
#
loop_
_entity.id
_entity.type
_entity.pdbx_description
1 polymer ?
#
loop_
_entity_poly.entity_id
_entity_poly.type
_entity_poly.pdbx_seq_one_letter_code
_entity_poly.pdbx_strand_id
1 'polypeptide(L)'
;PDELSDNGLALYLRDEAEIDVAVLPRSAAALLDIDTPADLTVLALCREVPHFTIGVALAAVLSVGLSAAVGAGMPAPDPAMASGPSRLDTATGLLTQRGTDVLVIGRVGSAVWQALESETATRVRVVSEERGLRSRPDGRARSLLGFHLGAVGPGQLVEALAELGDAVFLDTRPLFAHLQWQPSRADRFASDAGDWESIEHAELRAFTRAAVESRVPFVLGGHSLVSGGLLALIDAAWARWEVAQGDSARDDD
;
A
#
# COMPACT_ATOMS: atom_id res chain seq x y z
N PRO A 1 4.79 6.34 33.54
CA PRO A 1 5.40 5.66 32.43
C PRO A 1 4.84 6.30 31.18
N ASP A 2 5.73 7.03 30.49
CA ASP A 2 5.41 7.69 29.23
C ASP A 2 4.90 6.62 28.26
N GLU A 3 3.91 6.98 27.45
CA GLU A 3 3.23 6.08 26.52
C GLU A 3 4.27 5.29 25.71
N LEU A 4 4.41 4.00 26.04
CA LEU A 4 5.26 3.10 25.28
C LEU A 4 4.73 3.08 23.84
N SER A 5 5.56 3.47 22.88
CA SER A 5 5.22 3.27 21.47
C SER A 5 5.00 1.77 21.22
N ASP A 6 4.18 1.40 20.24
CA ASP A 6 3.87 0.01 19.92
C ASP A 6 5.13 -0.87 19.79
N ASN A 7 6.22 -0.27 19.28
CA ASN A 7 7.54 -0.94 19.21
C ASN A 7 8.30 -0.95 20.57
N GLY A 8 7.98 -0.06 21.49
CA GLY A 8 8.60 0.02 22.82
C GLY A 8 8.09 -1.03 23.78
N LEU A 9 6.85 -1.52 23.59
CA LEU A 9 6.25 -2.50 24.51
C LEU A 9 7.05 -3.82 24.54
N ALA A 10 7.38 -4.37 23.39
CA ALA A 10 8.12 -5.63 23.31
C ALA A 10 9.54 -5.50 23.93
N LEU A 11 10.21 -4.37 23.70
CA LEU A 11 11.50 -4.07 24.30
C LEU A 11 11.37 -3.93 25.83
N TYR A 12 10.39 -3.19 26.30
CA TYR A 12 10.14 -3.02 27.74
C TYR A 12 9.85 -4.37 28.42
N LEU A 13 8.98 -5.19 27.82
CA LEU A 13 8.64 -6.51 28.38
C LEU A 13 9.86 -7.43 28.47
N ARG A 14 10.74 -7.41 27.47
CA ARG A 14 11.95 -8.22 27.45
C ARG A 14 13.04 -7.68 28.37
N ASP A 15 13.33 -6.38 28.29
CA ASP A 15 14.54 -5.80 28.86
C ASP A 15 14.31 -5.26 30.28
N GLU A 16 13.11 -4.79 30.61
CA GLU A 16 12.78 -4.21 31.93
C GLU A 16 11.91 -5.12 32.79
N ALA A 17 10.95 -5.82 32.17
CA ALA A 17 10.06 -6.71 32.90
C ALA A 17 10.54 -8.18 32.92
N GLU A 18 11.64 -8.48 32.23
CA GLU A 18 12.26 -9.82 32.14
C GLU A 18 11.26 -10.91 31.70
N ILE A 19 10.30 -10.54 30.85
CA ILE A 19 9.29 -11.46 30.31
C ILE A 19 9.82 -12.06 29.01
N ASP A 20 9.66 -13.37 28.86
CA ASP A 20 10.04 -14.06 27.63
C ASP A 20 9.13 -13.61 26.47
N VAL A 21 9.72 -12.98 25.45
CA VAL A 21 9.01 -12.41 24.30
C VAL A 21 9.32 -13.25 23.05
N ALA A 22 8.34 -14.03 22.61
CA ALA A 22 8.42 -14.73 21.35
C ALA A 22 8.12 -13.81 20.18
N VAL A 23 9.05 -13.72 19.23
CA VAL A 23 8.86 -12.96 17.99
C VAL A 23 8.27 -13.89 16.92
N LEU A 24 7.07 -13.56 16.44
CA LEU A 24 6.46 -14.28 15.34
C LEU A 24 7.26 -14.08 14.03
N PRO A 25 7.32 -15.09 13.17
CA PRO A 25 7.87 -14.92 11.84
C PRO A 25 7.16 -13.78 11.09
N ARG A 26 7.94 -12.95 10.42
CA ARG A 26 7.41 -11.87 9.59
C ARG A 26 6.82 -12.48 8.32
N SER A 27 5.52 -12.31 8.15
CA SER A 27 4.77 -12.77 6.98
C SER A 27 3.76 -11.70 6.59
N ALA A 28 3.21 -11.80 5.39
CA ALA A 28 2.12 -10.92 4.96
C ALA A 28 0.95 -10.98 5.97
N ALA A 29 0.56 -12.17 6.41
CA ALA A 29 -0.54 -12.35 7.37
C ALA A 29 -0.28 -11.72 8.75
N ALA A 30 0.99 -11.64 9.20
CA ALA A 30 1.35 -11.03 10.48
C ALA A 30 1.53 -9.52 10.41
N LEU A 31 1.71 -8.94 9.21
CA LEU A 31 2.03 -7.53 8.99
C LEU A 31 0.95 -6.76 8.24
N LEU A 32 -0.03 -7.45 7.62
CA LEU A 32 -1.14 -6.80 6.94
C LEU A 32 -2.12 -6.25 7.97
N ASP A 33 -2.15 -4.93 8.06
CA ASP A 33 -3.10 -4.18 8.88
C ASP A 33 -4.25 -3.70 8.00
N ILE A 34 -5.48 -3.93 8.43
CA ILE A 34 -6.68 -3.61 7.64
C ILE A 34 -7.35 -2.37 8.22
N ASP A 35 -6.87 -1.22 7.83
CA ASP A 35 -7.33 0.08 8.32
C ASP A 35 -8.18 0.84 7.29
N THR A 36 -8.08 0.47 6.01
CA THR A 36 -8.64 1.23 4.91
C THR A 36 -9.35 0.34 3.88
N PRO A 37 -10.26 0.88 3.05
CA PRO A 37 -10.83 0.13 1.92
C PRO A 37 -9.79 -0.39 0.93
N ALA A 38 -8.65 0.30 0.79
CA ALA A 38 -7.55 -0.15 -0.07
C ALA A 38 -6.94 -1.46 0.44
N ASP A 39 -6.83 -1.64 1.77
CA ASP A 39 -6.32 -2.89 2.36
C ASP A 39 -7.27 -4.06 2.07
N LEU A 40 -8.58 -3.82 2.05
CA LEU A 40 -9.57 -4.82 1.63
C LEU A 40 -9.41 -5.19 0.16
N THR A 41 -9.06 -4.23 -0.70
CA THR A 41 -8.79 -4.49 -2.12
C THR A 41 -7.52 -5.34 -2.28
N VAL A 42 -6.45 -5.04 -1.54
CA VAL A 42 -5.25 -5.89 -1.48
C VAL A 42 -5.62 -7.31 -1.05
N LEU A 43 -6.37 -7.45 0.03
CA LEU A 43 -6.79 -8.75 0.54
C LEU A 43 -7.65 -9.52 -0.47
N ALA A 44 -8.53 -8.83 -1.22
CA ALA A 44 -9.33 -9.45 -2.27
C ALA A 44 -8.48 -10.03 -3.42
N LEU A 45 -7.33 -9.43 -3.73
CA LEU A 45 -6.37 -9.96 -4.70
C LEU A 45 -5.66 -11.23 -4.19
N CYS A 46 -5.58 -11.41 -2.88
CA CYS A 46 -4.90 -12.56 -2.25
C CYS A 46 -5.81 -13.78 -2.09
N ARG A 47 -7.02 -13.76 -2.63
CA ARG A 47 -8.01 -14.85 -2.45
C ARG A 47 -7.53 -16.23 -2.94
N GLU A 48 -6.61 -16.26 -3.88
CA GLU A 48 -6.05 -17.49 -4.45
C GLU A 48 -4.82 -18.00 -3.66
N VAL A 49 -4.35 -17.23 -2.68
CA VAL A 49 -3.23 -17.60 -1.81
C VAL A 49 -3.79 -18.37 -0.60
N PRO A 50 -3.41 -19.66 -0.40
CA PRO A 50 -4.05 -20.54 0.58
C PRO A 50 -4.09 -19.99 2.02
N HIS A 51 -3.06 -19.27 2.46
CA HIS A 51 -3.00 -18.74 3.82
C HIS A 51 -3.87 -17.49 4.03
N PHE A 52 -4.41 -16.90 2.96
CA PHE A 52 -5.31 -15.73 3.05
C PHE A 52 -6.79 -16.11 2.94
N THR A 53 -7.14 -17.38 2.70
CA THR A 53 -8.53 -17.81 2.47
C THR A 53 -9.47 -17.41 3.59
N ILE A 54 -9.03 -17.52 4.86
CA ILE A 54 -9.83 -17.13 6.04
C ILE A 54 -9.95 -15.60 6.09
N GLY A 55 -8.89 -14.87 5.78
CA GLY A 55 -8.88 -13.42 5.73
C GLY A 55 -9.81 -12.86 4.67
N VAL A 56 -9.89 -13.47 3.50
CA VAL A 56 -10.81 -13.08 2.41
C VAL A 56 -12.27 -13.28 2.82
N ALA A 57 -12.61 -14.39 3.49
CA ALA A 57 -13.95 -14.61 4.01
C ALA A 57 -14.32 -13.55 5.07
N LEU A 58 -13.38 -13.20 5.95
CA LEU A 58 -13.55 -12.14 6.94
C LEU A 58 -13.67 -10.75 6.28
N ALA A 59 -12.87 -10.45 5.25
CA ALA A 59 -12.96 -9.21 4.49
C ALA A 59 -14.30 -9.05 3.76
N ALA A 60 -14.84 -10.13 3.21
CA ALA A 60 -16.18 -10.12 2.61
C ALA A 60 -17.26 -9.77 3.64
N VAL A 61 -17.16 -10.29 4.86
CA VAL A 61 -18.07 -9.95 5.96
C VAL A 61 -17.87 -8.52 6.43
N LEU A 62 -16.62 -8.07 6.57
CA LEU A 62 -16.28 -6.71 7.00
C LEU A 62 -16.64 -5.66 5.93
N SER A 63 -16.52 -5.96 4.63
CA SER A 63 -16.93 -5.05 3.56
C SER A 63 -18.43 -4.80 3.58
N VAL A 64 -19.24 -5.83 3.87
CA VAL A 64 -20.70 -5.66 4.09
C VAL A 64 -20.96 -4.84 5.35
N GLY A 65 -20.23 -5.10 6.44
CA GLY A 65 -20.35 -4.34 7.69
C GLY A 65 -19.83 -2.90 7.57
N LEU A 66 -18.75 -2.68 6.84
CA LEU A 66 -18.15 -1.35 6.61
C LEU A 66 -19.04 -0.51 5.67
N SER A 67 -19.64 -1.11 4.63
CA SER A 67 -20.65 -0.43 3.79
C SER A 67 -21.87 -0.03 4.61
N ALA A 68 -22.27 -0.82 5.59
CA ALA A 68 -23.34 -0.49 6.52
C ALA A 68 -22.93 0.58 7.56
N ALA A 69 -21.66 0.60 7.99
CA ALA A 69 -21.15 1.53 9.00
C ALA A 69 -20.71 2.89 8.41
N VAL A 70 -20.31 2.95 7.14
CA VAL A 70 -19.95 4.19 6.41
C VAL A 70 -21.21 4.94 5.98
N GLY A 71 -22.39 4.41 6.29
CA GLY A 71 -23.67 5.09 6.18
C GLY A 71 -23.93 5.77 4.84
N ALA A 72 -24.76 5.17 4.03
CA ALA A 72 -25.61 5.81 3.02
C ALA A 72 -24.98 7.01 2.28
N GLY A 73 -23.97 6.79 1.42
CA GLY A 73 -23.43 7.88 0.61
C GLY A 73 -22.36 7.50 -0.40
N MET A 74 -21.66 6.40 -0.22
CA MET A 74 -20.77 5.92 -1.27
C MET A 74 -21.53 4.92 -2.14
N PRO A 75 -21.71 5.21 -3.45
CA PRO A 75 -22.17 4.19 -4.38
C PRO A 75 -21.12 3.06 -4.36
N ALA A 76 -21.58 1.81 -4.23
CA ALA A 76 -20.73 0.67 -4.49
C ALA A 76 -20.07 0.90 -5.86
N PRO A 77 -18.76 0.65 -6.01
CA PRO A 77 -18.13 0.76 -7.32
C PRO A 77 -18.94 -0.11 -8.30
N ASP A 78 -19.44 0.51 -9.37
CA ASP A 78 -20.20 -0.19 -10.39
C ASP A 78 -19.27 -1.24 -11.03
N PRO A 79 -19.53 -2.54 -10.87
CA PRO A 79 -18.69 -3.57 -11.46
C PRO A 79 -18.67 -3.51 -12.99
N ALA A 80 -19.61 -2.78 -13.61
CA ALA A 80 -19.67 -2.59 -15.06
C ALA A 80 -18.70 -1.51 -15.58
N MET A 81 -18.10 -0.66 -14.71
CA MET A 81 -17.13 0.36 -15.13
C MET A 81 -15.68 -0.16 -15.13
N ALA A 82 -15.42 -1.39 -14.69
CA ALA A 82 -14.10 -2.00 -14.68
C ALA A 82 -13.87 -2.86 -15.94
N SER A 83 -13.81 -2.23 -17.10
CA SER A 83 -13.47 -2.93 -18.35
C SER A 83 -11.94 -3.01 -18.60
N GLY A 84 -11.16 -3.31 -17.57
CA GLY A 84 -9.70 -3.51 -17.65
C GLY A 84 -9.12 -3.84 -16.28
N PRO A 85 -7.86 -4.36 -16.23
CA PRO A 85 -7.19 -4.60 -14.96
C PRO A 85 -7.07 -3.28 -14.18
N SER A 86 -7.35 -3.32 -12.88
CA SER A 86 -7.17 -2.16 -12.02
C SER A 86 -5.69 -1.76 -11.98
N ARG A 87 -5.39 -0.51 -11.58
CA ARG A 87 -3.99 -0.08 -11.38
C ARG A 87 -3.23 -0.98 -10.40
N LEU A 88 -3.93 -1.42 -9.36
CA LEU A 88 -3.39 -2.36 -8.40
C LEU A 88 -3.09 -3.72 -9.05
N ASP A 89 -4.00 -4.25 -9.90
CA ASP A 89 -3.75 -5.50 -10.63
C ASP A 89 -2.55 -5.39 -11.56
N THR A 90 -2.49 -4.29 -12.32
CA THR A 90 -1.38 -4.03 -13.25
C THR A 90 -0.04 -3.95 -12.50
N ALA A 91 0.02 -3.13 -11.43
CA ALA A 91 1.23 -2.97 -10.63
C ALA A 91 1.66 -4.29 -9.95
N THR A 92 0.69 -5.09 -9.48
CA THR A 92 0.95 -6.39 -8.87
C THR A 92 1.55 -7.36 -9.89
N GLY A 93 1.03 -7.40 -11.10
CA GLY A 93 1.56 -8.26 -12.17
C GLY A 93 3.01 -7.95 -12.54
N LEU A 94 3.46 -6.70 -12.39
CA LEU A 94 4.86 -6.31 -12.67
C LEU A 94 5.86 -6.91 -11.66
N LEU A 95 5.43 -7.30 -10.45
CA LEU A 95 6.32 -7.87 -9.43
C LEU A 95 6.96 -9.20 -9.87
N THR A 96 6.32 -9.94 -10.77
CA THR A 96 6.83 -11.22 -11.32
C THR A 96 7.43 -11.09 -12.71
N GLN A 97 7.53 -9.86 -13.28
CA GLN A 97 8.04 -9.63 -14.62
C GLN A 97 9.51 -9.22 -14.61
N ARG A 98 10.33 -9.93 -15.36
CA ARG A 98 11.74 -9.57 -15.57
C ARG A 98 11.85 -8.37 -16.52
N GLY A 99 12.81 -7.49 -16.22
CA GLY A 99 13.10 -6.33 -17.07
C GLY A 99 12.23 -5.12 -16.80
N THR A 100 11.35 -5.18 -15.81
CA THR A 100 10.58 -4.05 -15.31
C THR A 100 11.22 -3.42 -14.07
N ASP A 101 10.86 -2.19 -13.76
CA ASP A 101 11.26 -1.45 -12.58
C ASP A 101 10.03 -1.14 -11.71
N VAL A 102 10.08 -1.45 -10.42
CA VAL A 102 9.03 -1.08 -9.46
C VAL A 102 9.60 -0.13 -8.43
N LEU A 103 8.91 1.00 -8.22
CA LEU A 103 9.27 2.01 -7.24
C LEU A 103 8.36 1.92 -6.03
N VAL A 104 8.94 1.76 -4.85
CA VAL A 104 8.20 1.71 -3.56
C VAL A 104 8.66 2.85 -2.67
N ILE A 105 7.72 3.70 -2.25
CA ILE A 105 8.03 4.90 -1.47
C ILE A 105 7.15 4.97 -0.22
N GLY A 106 7.77 5.31 0.90
CA GLY A 106 7.07 5.56 2.15
C GLY A 106 7.74 4.91 3.35
N ARG A 107 6.97 4.55 4.36
CA ARG A 107 7.48 3.98 5.61
C ARG A 107 7.86 2.49 5.48
N VAL A 108 8.64 2.18 4.46
CA VAL A 108 9.07 0.82 4.14
C VAL A 108 9.99 0.27 5.22
N GLY A 109 9.69 -0.93 5.71
CA GLY A 109 10.53 -1.63 6.70
C GLY A 109 11.55 -2.55 6.04
N SER A 110 12.61 -2.89 6.80
CA SER A 110 13.68 -3.78 6.32
C SER A 110 13.21 -5.15 5.85
N ALA A 111 12.17 -5.71 6.48
CA ALA A 111 11.61 -7.00 6.07
C ALA A 111 10.96 -6.94 4.69
N VAL A 112 10.24 -5.86 4.41
CA VAL A 112 9.62 -5.64 3.08
C VAL A 112 10.69 -5.40 2.02
N TRP A 113 11.73 -4.63 2.36
CA TRP A 113 12.88 -4.46 1.47
C TRP A 113 13.50 -5.81 1.10
N GLN A 114 13.78 -6.67 2.08
CA GLN A 114 14.36 -7.99 1.85
C GLN A 114 13.46 -8.87 0.96
N ALA A 115 12.14 -8.87 1.22
CA ALA A 115 11.20 -9.63 0.40
C ALA A 115 11.16 -9.12 -1.05
N LEU A 116 11.12 -7.79 -1.25
CA LEU A 116 11.20 -7.20 -2.58
C LEU A 116 12.45 -7.62 -3.34
N GLU A 117 13.59 -7.66 -2.68
CA GLU A 117 14.88 -8.02 -3.28
C GLU A 117 14.98 -9.52 -3.58
N SER A 118 14.44 -10.38 -2.69
CA SER A 118 14.61 -11.84 -2.80
C SER A 118 13.43 -12.56 -3.46
N GLU A 119 12.25 -11.98 -3.44
CA GLU A 119 11.00 -12.66 -3.79
C GLU A 119 10.27 -12.02 -4.99
N THR A 120 10.88 -11.05 -5.69
CA THR A 120 10.33 -10.50 -6.93
C THR A 120 11.25 -10.73 -8.11
N ALA A 121 10.70 -10.70 -9.33
CA ALA A 121 11.48 -10.82 -10.56
C ALA A 121 11.83 -9.45 -11.17
N THR A 122 11.20 -8.40 -10.71
CA THR A 122 11.39 -7.01 -11.15
C THR A 122 12.63 -6.37 -10.50
N ARG A 123 13.16 -5.31 -11.08
CA ARG A 123 14.11 -4.43 -10.38
C ARG A 123 13.35 -3.52 -9.43
N VAL A 124 13.84 -3.39 -8.20
CA VAL A 124 13.17 -2.61 -7.17
C VAL A 124 13.97 -1.38 -6.79
N ARG A 125 13.28 -0.23 -6.71
CA ARG A 125 13.78 1.01 -6.11
C ARG A 125 12.97 1.29 -4.87
N VAL A 126 13.61 1.52 -3.74
CA VAL A 126 12.92 1.84 -2.49
C VAL A 126 13.40 3.18 -1.95
N VAL A 127 12.46 4.06 -1.66
CA VAL A 127 12.68 5.29 -0.92
C VAL A 127 11.99 5.16 0.43
N SER A 128 12.75 4.78 1.46
CA SER A 128 12.22 4.64 2.82
C SER A 128 12.24 5.99 3.52
N GLU A 129 11.04 6.45 3.91
CA GLU A 129 10.85 7.72 4.59
C GLU A 129 10.22 7.53 5.98
N GLU A 130 10.54 8.44 6.86
CA GLU A 130 9.90 8.73 8.16
C GLU A 130 9.28 7.54 8.91
N ARG A 131 10.14 6.68 9.42
CA ARG A 131 9.74 5.74 10.48
C ARG A 131 10.02 6.36 11.85
N GLY A 132 9.13 6.10 12.83
CA GLY A 132 9.31 6.57 14.20
C GLY A 132 8.97 8.06 14.40
N LEU A 133 8.04 8.61 13.64
CA LEU A 133 7.55 9.99 13.74
C LEU A 133 7.22 10.42 15.17
N ARG A 134 6.66 9.50 15.99
CA ARG A 134 6.29 9.77 17.38
C ARG A 134 7.48 9.95 18.32
N SER A 135 8.68 9.59 17.87
CA SER A 135 9.90 9.74 18.70
C SER A 135 10.50 11.15 18.64
N ARG A 136 9.98 12.03 17.81
CA ARG A 136 10.44 13.43 17.70
C ARG A 136 9.67 14.35 18.65
N PRO A 137 10.36 15.13 19.46
CA PRO A 137 9.70 16.06 20.39
C PRO A 137 8.87 17.14 19.70
N ASP A 138 9.26 17.55 18.47
CA ASP A 138 8.58 18.58 17.68
C ASP A 138 7.43 18.04 16.81
N GLY A 139 7.27 16.71 16.73
CA GLY A 139 6.22 16.04 15.96
C GLY A 139 6.22 16.35 14.46
N ARG A 140 7.26 17.02 13.93
CA ARG A 140 7.31 17.46 12.53
C ARG A 140 7.90 16.35 11.65
N ALA A 141 7.06 15.81 10.77
CA ALA A 141 7.51 14.95 9.70
C ALA A 141 8.38 15.70 8.68
N ARG A 142 9.37 15.01 8.14
CA ARG A 142 10.21 15.49 7.04
C ARG A 142 10.19 14.43 5.95
N SER A 143 9.74 14.80 4.76
CA SER A 143 9.68 13.93 3.60
C SER A 143 10.44 14.56 2.43
N LEU A 144 11.34 13.82 1.82
CA LEU A 144 12.03 14.27 0.59
C LEU A 144 11.02 14.47 -0.53
N LEU A 145 10.05 13.55 -0.65
CA LEU A 145 8.96 13.69 -1.60
C LEU A 145 8.11 14.94 -1.31
N GLY A 146 7.83 15.22 -0.03
CA GLY A 146 7.09 16.39 0.38
C GLY A 146 7.79 17.69 0.02
N PHE A 147 9.11 17.77 0.18
CA PHE A 147 9.91 18.91 -0.30
C PHE A 147 9.83 19.03 -1.82
N HIS A 148 9.95 17.92 -2.54
CA HIS A 148 9.90 17.94 -4.00
C HIS A 148 8.49 18.32 -4.50
N LEU A 149 7.44 17.74 -3.95
CA LEU A 149 6.05 18.09 -4.26
C LEU A 149 5.78 19.59 -4.05
N GLY A 150 6.26 20.15 -2.92
CA GLY A 150 6.12 21.58 -2.63
C GLY A 150 6.89 22.47 -3.60
N ALA A 151 7.99 22.01 -4.18
CA ALA A 151 8.82 22.76 -5.10
C ALA A 151 8.30 22.75 -6.55
N VAL A 152 7.82 21.60 -7.05
CA VAL A 152 7.52 21.41 -8.48
C VAL A 152 6.02 21.19 -8.76
N GLY A 153 5.23 20.90 -7.74
CA GLY A 153 3.82 20.55 -7.89
C GLY A 153 3.56 19.09 -8.27
N PRO A 154 2.28 18.66 -8.22
CA PRO A 154 1.91 17.24 -8.36
C PRO A 154 2.22 16.64 -9.73
N GLY A 155 1.98 17.36 -10.82
CA GLY A 155 2.22 16.84 -12.18
C GLY A 155 3.68 16.50 -12.42
N GLN A 156 4.59 17.43 -12.12
CA GLN A 156 6.04 17.22 -12.35
C GLN A 156 6.61 16.16 -11.39
N LEU A 157 6.11 16.08 -10.13
CA LEU A 157 6.51 15.01 -9.23
C LEU A 157 6.11 13.66 -9.79
N VAL A 158 4.86 13.50 -10.21
CA VAL A 158 4.35 12.23 -10.76
C VAL A 158 5.11 11.82 -12.01
N GLU A 159 5.40 12.75 -12.93
CA GLU A 159 6.23 12.49 -14.10
C GLU A 159 7.63 12.00 -13.71
N ALA A 160 8.29 12.67 -12.76
CA ALA A 160 9.62 12.28 -12.29
C ALA A 160 9.62 10.88 -11.66
N LEU A 161 8.60 10.53 -10.89
CA LEU A 161 8.46 9.19 -10.31
C LEU A 161 8.17 8.13 -11.38
N ALA A 162 7.40 8.47 -12.41
CA ALA A 162 7.10 7.59 -13.53
C ALA A 162 8.32 7.32 -14.44
N GLU A 163 9.38 8.12 -14.37
CA GLU A 163 10.67 7.84 -15.01
C GLU A 163 11.51 6.82 -14.22
N LEU A 164 11.20 6.61 -12.93
CA LEU A 164 11.95 5.74 -12.04
C LEU A 164 11.38 4.33 -11.93
N GLY A 165 10.18 4.09 -12.44
CA GLY A 165 9.55 2.77 -12.36
C GLY A 165 8.38 2.61 -13.32
N ASP A 166 8.14 1.37 -13.72
CA ASP A 166 6.96 0.96 -14.51
C ASP A 166 5.70 0.83 -13.65
N ALA A 167 5.88 0.79 -12.32
CA ALA A 167 4.82 0.94 -11.32
C ALA A 167 5.34 1.67 -10.08
N VAL A 168 4.45 2.37 -9.38
CA VAL A 168 4.76 3.10 -8.15
C VAL A 168 3.79 2.72 -7.03
N PHE A 169 4.32 2.19 -5.92
CA PHE A 169 3.59 2.00 -4.67
C PHE A 169 3.97 3.11 -3.69
N LEU A 170 3.00 3.90 -3.27
CA LEU A 170 3.25 5.11 -2.49
C LEU A 170 2.41 5.19 -1.22
N ASP A 171 3.07 5.17 -0.06
CA ASP A 171 2.47 5.58 1.21
C ASP A 171 2.37 7.11 1.25
N THR A 172 1.17 7.63 1.11
CA THR A 172 0.90 9.08 1.04
C THR A 172 0.98 9.78 2.38
N ARG A 173 0.95 9.07 3.50
CA ARG A 173 0.84 9.65 4.84
C ARG A 173 2.06 10.49 5.27
N PRO A 174 3.32 10.15 4.89
CA PRO A 174 4.46 11.05 5.07
C PRO A 174 4.31 12.39 4.37
N LEU A 175 3.70 12.43 3.17
CA LEU A 175 3.41 13.67 2.44
C LEU A 175 2.44 14.55 3.22
N PHE A 176 1.33 13.97 3.70
CA PHE A 176 0.34 14.71 4.48
C PHE A 176 0.94 15.33 5.74
N ALA A 177 1.76 14.54 6.45
CA ALA A 177 2.42 15.00 7.66
C ALA A 177 3.45 16.11 7.38
N HIS A 178 4.23 16.00 6.32
CA HIS A 178 5.22 16.99 5.91
C HIS A 178 4.57 18.30 5.47
N LEU A 179 3.55 18.23 4.61
CA LEU A 179 2.87 19.37 4.01
C LEU A 179 1.78 19.96 4.92
N GLN A 180 1.59 19.37 6.10
CA GLN A 180 0.54 19.74 7.05
C GLN A 180 -0.87 19.66 6.43
N TRP A 181 -1.06 18.74 5.47
CA TRP A 181 -2.37 18.47 4.91
C TRP A 181 -3.22 17.71 5.92
N GLN A 182 -4.47 18.14 6.05
CA GLN A 182 -5.44 17.49 6.95
C GLN A 182 -6.69 17.06 6.19
N PRO A 183 -6.55 16.20 5.17
CA PRO A 183 -7.71 15.70 4.45
C PRO A 183 -8.62 14.90 5.38
N SER A 184 -9.90 14.92 5.11
CA SER A 184 -10.89 14.11 5.80
C SER A 184 -10.58 12.61 5.64
N ARG A 185 -11.21 11.76 6.46
CA ARG A 185 -11.11 10.31 6.28
C ARG A 185 -11.65 9.87 4.91
N ALA A 186 -12.75 10.49 4.46
CA ALA A 186 -13.33 10.25 3.15
C ALA A 186 -12.36 10.62 2.02
N ASP A 187 -11.73 11.79 2.08
CA ASP A 187 -10.73 12.21 1.09
C ASP A 187 -9.55 11.24 1.00
N ARG A 188 -9.06 10.77 2.15
CA ARG A 188 -7.95 9.79 2.17
C ARG A 188 -8.35 8.47 1.50
N PHE A 189 -9.56 7.99 1.78
CA PHE A 189 -10.07 6.75 1.20
C PHE A 189 -10.33 6.90 -0.31
N ALA A 190 -10.87 8.04 -0.74
CA ALA A 190 -11.05 8.36 -2.14
C ALA A 190 -9.70 8.43 -2.88
N SER A 191 -8.68 9.06 -2.26
CA SER A 191 -7.32 9.10 -2.81
C SER A 191 -6.71 7.71 -2.95
N ASP A 192 -6.81 6.86 -1.92
CA ASP A 192 -6.29 5.50 -1.94
C ASP A 192 -6.99 4.65 -3.03
N ALA A 193 -8.28 4.90 -3.28
CA ALA A 193 -9.05 4.29 -4.37
C ALA A 193 -8.77 4.90 -5.76
N GLY A 194 -8.16 6.08 -5.81
CA GLY A 194 -7.94 6.85 -7.04
C GLY A 194 -9.17 7.61 -7.53
N ASP A 195 -10.19 7.75 -6.71
CA ASP A 195 -11.39 8.53 -6.98
C ASP A 195 -11.16 10.01 -6.65
N TRP A 196 -10.36 10.66 -7.52
CA TRP A 196 -9.97 12.04 -7.31
C TRP A 196 -11.14 13.04 -7.41
N GLU A 197 -12.23 12.68 -8.09
CA GLU A 197 -13.41 13.54 -8.25
C GLU A 197 -14.17 13.74 -6.95
N SER A 198 -14.18 12.72 -6.09
CA SER A 198 -14.83 12.74 -4.78
C SER A 198 -14.00 13.43 -3.68
N ILE A 199 -12.77 13.85 -3.95
CA ILE A 199 -11.89 14.48 -2.95
C ILE A 199 -12.23 15.96 -2.80
N GLU A 200 -12.54 16.41 -1.60
CA GLU A 200 -12.79 17.83 -1.29
C GLU A 200 -11.50 18.63 -1.08
N HIS A 201 -10.47 18.02 -0.45
CA HIS A 201 -9.17 18.66 -0.20
C HIS A 201 -8.44 18.93 -1.51
N ALA A 202 -8.29 20.20 -1.90
CA ALA A 202 -7.88 20.63 -3.22
C ALA A 202 -6.49 20.09 -3.66
N GLU A 203 -5.51 20.17 -2.76
CA GLU A 203 -4.13 19.72 -3.05
C GLU A 203 -4.05 18.20 -3.19
N LEU A 204 -4.78 17.46 -2.33
CA LEU A 204 -4.85 16.01 -2.43
C LEU A 204 -5.56 15.58 -3.70
N ARG A 205 -6.64 16.25 -4.07
CA ARG A 205 -7.35 16.02 -5.34
C ARG A 205 -6.42 16.21 -6.54
N ALA A 206 -5.66 17.29 -6.57
CA ALA A 206 -4.72 17.58 -7.65
C ALA A 206 -3.61 16.52 -7.73
N PHE A 207 -3.08 16.09 -6.59
CA PHE A 207 -2.07 15.03 -6.51
C PHE A 207 -2.63 13.68 -6.95
N THR A 208 -3.80 13.27 -6.43
CA THR A 208 -4.45 12.01 -6.79
C THR A 208 -4.79 11.98 -8.27
N ARG A 209 -5.31 13.07 -8.83
CA ARG A 209 -5.59 13.20 -10.26
C ARG A 209 -4.34 12.99 -11.09
N ALA A 210 -3.23 13.66 -10.77
CA ALA A 210 -1.97 13.47 -11.51
C ALA A 210 -1.49 12.02 -11.47
N ALA A 211 -1.57 11.36 -10.29
CA ALA A 211 -1.21 9.95 -10.14
C ALA A 211 -2.11 9.01 -10.96
N VAL A 212 -3.42 9.31 -11.02
CA VAL A 212 -4.40 8.53 -11.79
C VAL A 212 -4.20 8.68 -13.30
N GLU A 213 -3.90 9.89 -13.75
CA GLU A 213 -3.68 10.22 -15.17
C GLU A 213 -2.25 9.85 -15.64
N SER A 214 -1.39 9.34 -14.75
CA SER A 214 -0.03 8.93 -15.09
C SER A 214 0.00 7.77 -16.10
N ARG A 215 1.05 7.76 -16.93
CA ARG A 215 1.34 6.68 -17.91
C ARG A 215 1.69 5.34 -17.26
N VAL A 216 2.12 5.34 -15.99
CA VAL A 216 2.39 4.13 -15.21
C VAL A 216 1.39 4.02 -14.06
N PRO A 217 1.06 2.80 -13.59
CA PRO A 217 0.15 2.63 -12.47
C PRO A 217 0.77 3.17 -11.18
N PHE A 218 0.10 4.14 -10.57
CA PHE A 218 0.33 4.56 -9.18
C PHE A 218 -0.68 3.89 -8.28
N VAL A 219 -0.19 3.17 -7.28
CA VAL A 219 -0.98 2.61 -6.19
C VAL A 219 -0.74 3.48 -4.97
N LEU A 220 -1.77 4.22 -4.58
CA LEU A 220 -1.74 5.11 -3.41
C LEU A 220 -2.33 4.40 -2.20
N GLY A 221 -1.77 4.67 -1.02
CA GLY A 221 -2.29 4.05 0.20
C GLY A 221 -1.64 4.57 1.46
N GLY A 222 -1.88 3.85 2.56
CA GLY A 222 -1.23 4.06 3.85
C GLY A 222 0.00 3.16 4.05
N HIS A 223 0.44 3.08 5.31
CA HIS A 223 1.57 2.25 5.69
C HIS A 223 1.39 0.77 5.34
N SER A 224 0.17 0.25 5.48
CA SER A 224 -0.14 -1.15 5.16
C SER A 224 0.25 -1.50 3.73
N LEU A 225 -0.02 -0.61 2.75
CA LEU A 225 0.34 -0.82 1.34
C LEU A 225 1.84 -1.10 1.14
N VAL A 226 2.74 -0.42 1.86
CA VAL A 226 4.19 -0.56 1.74
C VAL A 226 4.79 -1.42 2.87
N SER A 227 3.97 -2.21 3.54
CA SER A 227 4.34 -3.16 4.58
C SER A 227 3.70 -4.53 4.32
N GLY A 228 2.82 -5.02 5.18
CA GLY A 228 2.14 -6.31 5.03
C GLY A 228 1.34 -6.43 3.74
N GLY A 229 0.73 -5.34 3.27
CA GLY A 229 0.01 -5.30 2.00
C GLY A 229 0.91 -5.62 0.81
N LEU A 230 2.12 -5.06 0.78
CA LEU A 230 3.06 -5.35 -0.31
C LEU A 230 3.55 -6.80 -0.30
N LEU A 231 3.81 -7.37 0.89
CA LEU A 231 4.13 -8.80 1.01
C LEU A 231 2.99 -9.67 0.47
N ALA A 232 1.75 -9.34 0.83
CA ALA A 232 0.57 -10.04 0.33
C ALA A 232 0.42 -9.94 -1.20
N LEU A 233 0.76 -8.80 -1.79
CA LEU A 233 0.76 -8.60 -3.24
C LEU A 233 1.85 -9.40 -3.94
N ILE A 234 3.03 -9.58 -3.34
CA ILE A 234 4.09 -10.46 -3.86
C ILE A 234 3.58 -11.89 -3.92
N ASP A 235 3.00 -12.40 -2.82
CA ASP A 235 2.40 -13.74 -2.77
C ASP A 235 1.30 -13.91 -3.83
N ALA A 236 0.41 -12.93 -3.97
CA ALA A 236 -0.65 -12.95 -4.97
C ALA A 236 -0.13 -12.91 -6.42
N ALA A 237 0.93 -12.15 -6.68
CA ALA A 237 1.54 -12.06 -7.99
C ALA A 237 2.10 -13.41 -8.45
N TRP A 238 2.80 -14.11 -7.56
CA TRP A 238 3.34 -15.44 -7.86
C TRP A 238 2.24 -16.49 -8.03
N ALA A 239 1.23 -16.50 -7.16
CA ALA A 239 0.10 -17.42 -7.29
C ALA A 239 -0.61 -17.29 -8.65
N ARG A 240 -0.82 -16.06 -9.12
CA ARG A 240 -1.40 -15.79 -10.45
C ARG A 240 -0.49 -16.19 -11.59
N TRP A 241 0.81 -15.95 -11.45
CA TRP A 241 1.79 -16.34 -12.44
C TRP A 241 1.82 -17.87 -12.62
N GLU A 242 1.77 -18.64 -11.52
CA GLU A 242 1.72 -20.09 -11.55
C GLU A 242 0.47 -20.62 -12.25
N VAL A 243 -0.71 -20.03 -11.96
CA VAL A 243 -1.97 -20.41 -12.63
C VAL A 243 -1.88 -20.16 -14.14
N ALA A 244 -1.38 -18.99 -14.55
CA ALA A 244 -1.24 -18.64 -15.97
C ALA A 244 -0.29 -19.57 -16.71
N GLN A 245 0.80 -20.04 -16.07
CA GLN A 245 1.72 -21.03 -16.69
C GLN A 245 1.09 -22.42 -16.79
N GLY A 246 0.29 -22.81 -15.78
CA GLY A 246 -0.41 -24.10 -15.80
C GLY A 246 -1.48 -24.21 -16.88
N ASP A 247 -2.17 -23.11 -17.20
CA ASP A 247 -3.17 -23.05 -18.28
C ASP A 247 -2.51 -23.05 -19.66
N SER A 248 -1.41 -22.31 -19.85
CA SER A 248 -0.66 -22.33 -21.11
C SER A 248 -0.09 -23.70 -21.47
N ALA A 249 0.30 -24.51 -20.49
CA ALA A 249 0.81 -25.86 -20.71
C ALA A 249 -0.29 -26.88 -21.10
N ARG A 250 -1.55 -26.57 -20.84
CA ARG A 250 -2.71 -27.41 -21.19
C ARG A 250 -3.28 -27.15 -22.58
N ASP A 251 -3.05 -25.93 -23.11
CA ASP A 251 -3.53 -25.54 -24.45
C ASP A 251 -2.59 -26.02 -25.56
N ASP A 252 -1.37 -26.46 -25.23
CA ASP A 252 -0.36 -26.97 -26.17
C ASP A 252 -0.39 -28.50 -26.34
N ASP A 253 -1.25 -29.23 -25.62
CA ASP A 253 -1.49 -30.69 -25.75
C ASP A 253 -2.81 -30.97 -26.50
#